data_bfa44b40cb16e1ff6648bca34f22159d
#
_entry.id   bfa44b40cb16e1ff6648bca34f22159d
#
_cell.length_a   1.000
_cell.length_b   1.000
_cell.length_c   1.000
_cell.angle_alpha   90.00
_cell.angle_beta   90.00
_cell.angle_gamma   90.00
#
_symmetry.space_group_name_H-M   'P 1'
#
loop_
_entity.id
_entity.type
_entity.pdbx_description
1 polymer ?
#
loop_
_entity_poly.entity_id
_entity_poly.type
_entity_poly.pdbx_seq_one_letter_code
_entity_poly.pdbx_strand_id
1 'polypeptide(L)'
;GSCGITEQMRAKGYEIPSYSQIRSAFRAEQELLTTKAEQGFKTFLLVPFGMSIADLTKIYGDALKKHKTENKLFAEADPAVPYDLNVEKPVDAWTGYQTEEISYFSKQFDQTNHGGLTKAQVIQESGAWQAVLIEDIPIPRAGVGATLGTKKPRKQLEAKKSPNAYLELLKDPQYEGEEGLTPELWLYKALTRLEEQNQVTDDWQGKGSISYNLGAYFP
;
A
#
# COMPACT_ATOMS: atom_id res chain seq x y z
N GLY A 1 16.29 -4.44 10.26
CA GLY A 1 15.20 -5.22 10.81
C GLY A 1 13.94 -4.41 10.93
N SER A 2 12.85 -5.05 10.77
CA SER A 2 11.50 -4.52 10.68
C SER A 2 10.94 -3.98 12.01
N CYS A 3 11.68 -3.16 12.76
CA CYS A 3 11.21 -2.41 13.95
C CYS A 3 10.30 -3.20 14.93
N GLY A 4 10.55 -4.50 15.14
CA GLY A 4 9.75 -5.35 16.03
C GLY A 4 8.41 -5.84 15.45
N ILE A 5 8.12 -5.57 14.16
CA ILE A 5 6.87 -6.01 13.50
C ILE A 5 6.71 -7.53 13.60
N THR A 6 7.78 -8.27 13.31
CA THR A 6 7.78 -9.74 13.37
C THR A 6 7.39 -10.26 14.75
N GLU A 7 7.98 -9.71 15.79
CA GLU A 7 7.71 -10.08 17.18
C GLU A 7 6.27 -9.76 17.57
N GLN A 8 5.76 -8.60 17.17
CA GLN A 8 4.37 -8.22 17.43
C GLN A 8 3.37 -9.13 16.70
N MET A 9 3.66 -9.49 15.44
CA MET A 9 2.83 -10.45 14.68
C MET A 9 2.83 -11.83 15.34
N ARG A 10 3.99 -12.33 15.78
CA ARG A 10 4.08 -13.61 16.51
C ARG A 10 3.33 -13.57 17.84
N ALA A 11 3.41 -12.48 18.58
CA ALA A 11 2.67 -12.31 19.83
C ALA A 11 1.14 -12.38 19.62
N LYS A 12 0.65 -12.05 18.43
CA LYS A 12 -0.75 -12.21 18.00
C LYS A 12 -1.07 -13.60 17.41
N GLY A 13 -0.10 -14.51 17.38
CA GLY A 13 -0.27 -15.85 16.80
C GLY A 13 -0.10 -15.90 15.27
N TYR A 14 0.44 -14.87 14.66
CA TYR A 14 0.63 -14.77 13.22
C TYR A 14 2.09 -15.07 12.83
N GLU A 15 2.37 -16.32 12.50
CA GLU A 15 3.68 -16.72 12.03
C GLU A 15 3.97 -16.18 10.63
N ILE A 16 5.24 -15.81 10.38
CA ILE A 16 5.68 -15.40 9.05
C ILE A 16 5.60 -16.62 8.11
N PRO A 17 4.98 -16.49 6.93
CA PRO A 17 4.96 -17.57 5.98
C PRO A 17 6.38 -17.94 5.52
N SER A 18 6.65 -19.23 5.44
CA SER A 18 7.91 -19.73 4.93
C SER A 18 8.10 -19.39 3.46
N TYR A 19 9.35 -19.36 3.00
CA TYR A 19 9.66 -19.16 1.58
C TYR A 19 8.91 -20.16 0.67
N SER A 20 8.76 -21.40 1.10
CA SER A 20 8.03 -22.43 0.33
C SER A 20 6.53 -22.11 0.21
N GLN A 21 5.90 -21.59 1.24
CA GLN A 21 4.50 -21.16 1.22
C GLN A 21 4.31 -19.97 0.27
N ILE A 22 5.15 -18.93 0.40
CA ILE A 22 5.13 -17.78 -0.50
C ILE A 22 5.34 -18.22 -1.95
N ARG A 23 6.36 -19.04 -2.19
CA ARG A 23 6.66 -19.56 -3.53
C ARG A 23 5.52 -20.38 -4.13
N SER A 24 4.83 -21.17 -3.31
CA SER A 24 3.68 -21.97 -3.77
C SER A 24 2.50 -21.08 -4.17
N ALA A 25 2.20 -20.05 -3.39
CA ALA A 25 1.18 -19.07 -3.71
C ALA A 25 1.50 -18.35 -5.04
N PHE A 26 2.72 -17.88 -5.23
CA PHE A 26 3.15 -17.23 -6.47
C PHE A 26 3.12 -18.17 -7.69
N ARG A 27 3.38 -19.46 -7.51
CA ARG A 27 3.29 -20.42 -8.61
C ARG A 27 1.86 -20.66 -9.08
N ALA A 28 0.89 -20.63 -8.17
CA ALA A 28 -0.52 -20.75 -8.53
C ALA A 28 -1.00 -19.60 -9.42
N GLU A 29 -0.39 -18.43 -9.27
CA GLU A 29 -0.74 -17.19 -9.98
C GLU A 29 0.32 -16.77 -11.03
N GLN A 30 1.20 -17.68 -11.42
CA GLN A 30 2.41 -17.35 -12.20
C GLN A 30 2.14 -16.56 -13.48
N GLU A 31 1.09 -16.90 -14.23
CA GLU A 31 0.76 -16.21 -15.48
C GLU A 31 0.33 -14.76 -15.23
N LEU A 32 -0.56 -14.56 -14.24
CA LEU A 32 -1.00 -13.23 -13.82
C LEU A 32 0.19 -12.40 -13.34
N LEU A 33 1.01 -12.93 -12.45
CA LEU A 33 2.17 -12.22 -11.89
C LEU A 33 3.21 -11.86 -12.95
N THR A 34 3.44 -12.75 -13.93
CA THR A 34 4.33 -12.45 -15.07
C THR A 34 3.77 -11.29 -15.89
N THR A 35 2.47 -11.30 -16.16
CA THR A 35 1.78 -10.20 -16.87
C THR A 35 1.90 -8.89 -16.10
N LYS A 36 1.65 -8.93 -14.77
CA LYS A 36 1.75 -7.72 -13.92
C LYS A 36 3.17 -7.18 -13.82
N ALA A 37 4.19 -8.04 -13.80
CA ALA A 37 5.59 -7.63 -13.83
C ALA A 37 5.94 -6.88 -15.12
N GLU A 38 5.45 -7.32 -16.30
CA GLU A 38 5.58 -6.60 -17.57
C GLU A 38 4.81 -5.27 -17.55
N GLN A 39 3.75 -5.17 -16.76
CA GLN A 39 2.92 -3.97 -16.56
C GLN A 39 3.46 -3.02 -15.48
N GLY A 40 4.66 -3.28 -14.92
CA GLY A 40 5.33 -2.38 -13.98
C GLY A 40 5.21 -2.73 -12.51
N PHE A 41 4.54 -3.85 -12.15
CA PHE A 41 4.44 -4.32 -10.76
C PHE A 41 5.65 -5.19 -10.40
N LYS A 42 6.71 -4.59 -9.87
CA LYS A 42 8.00 -5.27 -9.62
C LYS A 42 8.42 -5.27 -8.17
N THR A 43 7.93 -4.34 -7.35
CA THR A 43 8.25 -4.29 -5.94
C THR A 43 7.41 -5.32 -5.17
N PHE A 44 8.08 -6.30 -4.60
CA PHE A 44 7.47 -7.30 -3.72
C PHE A 44 7.45 -6.81 -2.28
N LEU A 45 6.29 -6.90 -1.63
CA LEU A 45 6.16 -6.67 -0.19
C LEU A 45 5.45 -7.85 0.48
N LEU A 46 5.91 -8.18 1.69
CA LEU A 46 5.22 -9.10 2.61
C LEU A 46 4.62 -8.28 3.74
N VAL A 47 3.36 -7.89 3.56
CA VAL A 47 2.65 -6.91 4.39
C VAL A 47 2.11 -7.56 5.67
N PRO A 48 2.39 -7.00 6.86
CA PRO A 48 1.85 -7.49 8.13
C PRO A 48 0.39 -7.02 8.33
N PHE A 49 -0.52 -7.47 7.48
CA PHE A 49 -1.92 -7.03 7.47
C PHE A 49 -2.64 -7.29 8.81
N GLY A 50 -2.23 -8.32 9.56
CA GLY A 50 -2.76 -8.63 10.89
C GLY A 50 -2.41 -7.62 11.99
N MET A 51 -1.50 -6.67 11.73
CA MET A 51 -1.25 -5.56 12.66
C MET A 51 -2.40 -4.55 12.64
N SER A 52 -2.61 -3.87 13.77
CA SER A 52 -3.54 -2.75 13.82
C SER A 52 -2.97 -1.55 13.05
N ILE A 53 -3.86 -0.73 12.48
CA ILE A 53 -3.45 0.54 11.85
C ILE A 53 -2.75 1.43 12.87
N ALA A 54 -3.24 1.47 14.13
CA ALA A 54 -2.64 2.25 15.19
C ALA A 54 -1.18 1.83 15.49
N ASP A 55 -0.91 0.51 15.56
CA ASP A 55 0.45 0.01 15.78
C ASP A 55 1.38 0.37 14.61
N LEU A 56 0.91 0.17 13.35
CA LEU A 56 1.67 0.54 12.16
C LEU A 56 1.92 2.04 12.06
N THR A 57 0.91 2.86 12.38
CA THR A 57 1.02 4.31 12.43
C THR A 57 2.07 4.75 13.45
N LYS A 58 2.06 4.13 14.64
CA LYS A 58 3.06 4.41 15.67
C LYS A 58 4.47 4.08 15.19
N ILE A 59 4.66 2.89 14.63
CA ILE A 59 5.98 2.44 14.14
C ILE A 59 6.50 3.39 13.04
N TYR A 60 5.64 3.75 12.08
CA TYR A 60 6.00 4.68 11.02
C TYR A 60 6.31 6.07 11.56
N GLY A 61 5.51 6.59 12.49
CA GLY A 61 5.75 7.88 13.15
C GLY A 61 7.08 7.92 13.91
N ASP A 62 7.42 6.86 14.66
CA ASP A 62 8.69 6.74 15.39
C ASP A 62 9.88 6.70 14.39
N ALA A 63 9.72 5.97 13.26
CA ALA A 63 10.74 5.95 12.21
C ALA A 63 10.94 7.33 11.56
N LEU A 64 9.87 8.06 11.26
CA LEU A 64 9.94 9.42 10.71
C LEU A 64 10.70 10.37 11.67
N LYS A 65 10.40 10.34 12.97
CA LYS A 65 11.07 11.15 13.98
C LYS A 65 12.56 10.84 14.02
N LYS A 66 12.94 9.57 14.02
CA LYS A 66 14.33 9.13 13.98
C LYS A 66 15.06 9.66 12.73
N HIS A 67 14.49 9.42 11.53
CA HIS A 67 15.11 9.87 10.28
C HIS A 67 15.24 11.40 10.20
N LYS A 68 14.24 12.15 10.68
CA LYS A 68 14.32 13.61 10.78
C LYS A 68 15.45 14.06 11.70
N THR A 69 15.58 13.47 12.89
CA THR A 69 16.64 13.79 13.86
C THR A 69 18.04 13.50 13.29
N GLU A 70 18.16 12.46 12.46
CA GLU A 70 19.42 12.09 11.80
C GLU A 70 19.69 12.89 10.50
N ASN A 71 18.82 13.83 10.12
CA ASN A 71 18.85 14.55 8.83
C ASN A 71 18.84 13.61 7.62
N LYS A 72 18.11 12.51 7.73
CA LYS A 72 17.94 11.48 6.69
C LYS A 72 16.50 11.39 6.17
N LEU A 73 15.75 12.47 6.23
CA LEU A 73 14.38 12.50 5.72
C LEU A 73 14.36 13.31 4.43
N PHE A 74 14.00 12.67 3.31
CA PHE A 74 13.99 13.29 1.99
C PHE A 74 12.64 13.11 1.31
N ALA A 75 12.25 14.07 0.47
CA ALA A 75 11.12 13.90 -0.43
C ALA A 75 11.53 13.08 -1.66
N GLU A 76 10.59 12.33 -2.24
CA GLU A 76 10.83 11.61 -3.50
C GLU A 76 11.24 12.54 -4.64
N ALA A 77 10.62 13.72 -4.72
CA ALA A 77 10.86 14.70 -5.77
C ALA A 77 12.18 15.46 -5.63
N ASP A 78 12.78 15.47 -4.43
CA ASP A 78 14.06 16.14 -4.15
C ASP A 78 14.87 15.37 -3.12
N PRO A 79 15.57 14.31 -3.52
CA PRO A 79 16.33 13.46 -2.62
C PRO A 79 17.65 14.10 -2.13
N ALA A 80 18.00 15.30 -2.60
CA ALA A 80 19.24 15.99 -2.26
C ALA A 80 19.08 16.99 -1.08
N VAL A 81 17.84 17.39 -0.78
CA VAL A 81 17.55 18.38 0.26
C VAL A 81 16.72 17.74 1.37
N PRO A 82 17.14 17.84 2.65
CA PRO A 82 16.35 17.34 3.76
C PRO A 82 14.91 17.91 3.73
N TYR A 83 13.95 17.03 3.88
CA TYR A 83 12.54 17.37 3.81
C TYR A 83 12.02 17.83 5.19
N ASP A 84 11.54 19.07 5.27
CA ASP A 84 10.99 19.61 6.52
C ASP A 84 9.51 19.18 6.69
N LEU A 85 9.33 17.92 7.10
CA LEU A 85 8.03 17.37 7.45
C LEU A 85 7.73 17.61 8.93
N ASN A 86 6.50 18.00 9.26
CA ASN A 86 6.02 17.94 10.64
C ASN A 86 5.80 16.47 11.04
N VAL A 87 6.77 15.93 11.79
CA VAL A 87 6.74 14.51 12.20
C VAL A 87 6.01 14.27 13.52
N GLU A 88 5.50 15.32 14.17
CA GLU A 88 4.73 15.17 15.41
C GLU A 88 3.33 14.62 15.16
N LYS A 89 2.77 14.90 13.97
CA LYS A 89 1.43 14.49 13.56
C LYS A 89 1.40 13.98 12.12
N PRO A 90 2.27 13.03 11.73
CA PRO A 90 2.44 12.67 10.32
C PRO A 90 1.25 11.91 9.71
N VAL A 91 0.38 11.35 10.55
CA VAL A 91 -0.74 10.46 10.14
C VAL A 91 -1.97 10.58 11.04
N ASP A 92 -2.25 11.78 11.52
CA ASP A 92 -3.41 12.05 12.40
C ASP A 92 -4.74 11.53 11.85
N ALA A 93 -4.90 11.49 10.52
CA ALA A 93 -6.14 11.05 9.88
C ALA A 93 -6.50 9.59 10.19
N TRP A 94 -5.52 8.77 10.58
CA TRP A 94 -5.74 7.33 10.85
C TRP A 94 -5.88 6.99 12.33
N THR A 95 -5.44 7.86 13.23
CA THR A 95 -5.37 7.56 14.67
C THR A 95 -6.73 7.59 15.37
N GLY A 96 -7.74 8.21 14.77
CA GLY A 96 -9.09 8.32 15.33
C GLY A 96 -10.05 7.20 14.92
N TYR A 97 -9.65 6.32 13.98
CA TYR A 97 -10.55 5.29 13.46
C TYR A 97 -10.33 3.94 14.13
N GLN A 98 -11.43 3.28 14.47
CA GLN A 98 -11.43 1.88 14.92
C GLN A 98 -11.24 0.98 13.68
N THR A 99 -10.42 -0.07 13.82
CA THR A 99 -10.16 -0.98 12.69
C THR A 99 -11.38 -1.79 12.28
N GLU A 100 -12.32 -2.01 13.19
CA GLU A 100 -13.57 -2.70 12.94
C GLU A 100 -14.58 -1.87 12.13
N GLU A 101 -14.38 -0.55 12.04
CA GLU A 101 -15.20 0.36 11.22
C GLU A 101 -14.74 0.43 9.76
N ILE A 102 -13.63 -0.25 9.42
CA ILE A 102 -13.08 -0.24 8.07
C ILE A 102 -13.60 -1.44 7.30
N SER A 103 -14.12 -1.17 6.10
CA SER A 103 -14.45 -2.20 5.10
C SER A 103 -13.36 -2.30 4.06
N TYR A 104 -12.95 -3.53 3.75
CA TYR A 104 -11.88 -3.85 2.81
C TYR A 104 -12.42 -4.46 1.52
N PHE A 105 -11.76 -4.20 0.40
CA PHE A 105 -11.96 -4.85 -0.89
C PHE A 105 -13.43 -4.94 -1.30
N SER A 106 -14.01 -3.81 -1.62
CA SER A 106 -15.42 -3.73 -2.06
C SER A 106 -15.68 -4.63 -3.27
N LYS A 107 -16.43 -5.72 -3.07
CA LYS A 107 -16.80 -6.67 -4.14
C LYS A 107 -17.90 -6.12 -5.04
N GLN A 108 -18.80 -5.32 -4.47
CA GLN A 108 -19.85 -4.63 -5.20
C GLN A 108 -19.80 -3.16 -4.82
N PHE A 109 -19.46 -2.34 -5.79
CA PHE A 109 -19.44 -0.90 -5.62
C PHE A 109 -20.80 -0.31 -5.99
N ASP A 110 -21.40 0.41 -5.07
CA ASP A 110 -22.46 1.37 -5.30
C ASP A 110 -22.19 2.65 -4.47
N GLN A 111 -22.98 3.70 -4.68
CA GLN A 111 -22.74 4.98 -3.99
C GLN A 111 -23.21 5.01 -2.52
N THR A 112 -23.98 4.03 -2.11
CA THR A 112 -24.59 3.99 -0.77
C THR A 112 -24.04 2.87 0.10
N ASN A 113 -23.67 1.75 -0.50
CA ASN A 113 -23.12 0.60 0.19
C ASN A 113 -22.02 -0.03 -0.67
N HIS A 114 -20.78 0.26 -0.36
CA HIS A 114 -19.63 -0.25 -1.12
C HIS A 114 -19.45 -1.77 -0.98
N GLY A 115 -20.11 -2.41 -0.03
CA GLY A 115 -19.83 -3.80 0.32
C GLY A 115 -18.46 -3.94 0.98
N GLY A 116 -17.85 -5.10 0.84
CA GLY A 116 -16.50 -5.36 1.34
C GLY A 116 -16.47 -6.34 2.51
N LEU A 117 -15.27 -6.52 3.08
CA LEU A 117 -14.95 -7.47 4.12
C LEU A 117 -14.49 -6.77 5.38
N THR A 118 -14.75 -7.36 6.54
CA THR A 118 -14.08 -6.97 7.78
C THR A 118 -12.62 -7.43 7.75
N LYS A 119 -11.76 -6.82 8.56
CA LYS A 119 -10.36 -7.24 8.71
C LYS A 119 -10.23 -8.72 9.08
N ALA A 120 -11.10 -9.21 9.97
CA ALA A 120 -11.09 -10.62 10.37
C ALA A 120 -11.41 -11.56 9.20
N GLN A 121 -12.36 -11.20 8.35
CA GLN A 121 -12.69 -11.97 7.15
C GLN A 121 -11.52 -11.96 6.14
N VAL A 122 -10.87 -10.81 5.92
CA VAL A 122 -9.68 -10.74 5.06
C VAL A 122 -8.55 -11.63 5.60
N ILE A 123 -8.28 -11.60 6.92
CA ILE A 123 -7.29 -12.46 7.54
C ILE A 123 -7.65 -13.95 7.38
N GLN A 124 -8.91 -14.30 7.50
CA GLN A 124 -9.38 -15.67 7.32
C GLN A 124 -9.22 -16.15 5.86
N GLU A 125 -9.49 -15.28 4.88
CA GLU A 125 -9.44 -15.61 3.45
C GLU A 125 -7.99 -15.58 2.91
N SER A 126 -7.19 -14.58 3.30
CA SER A 126 -5.90 -14.27 2.67
C SER A 126 -4.70 -14.34 3.62
N GLY A 127 -4.96 -14.59 4.90
CA GLY A 127 -3.93 -14.64 5.95
C GLY A 127 -3.55 -13.28 6.52
N ALA A 128 -2.88 -13.32 7.67
CA ALA A 128 -2.41 -12.12 8.38
C ALA A 128 -1.15 -11.51 7.78
N TRP A 129 -0.44 -12.25 6.95
CA TRP A 129 0.66 -11.79 6.12
C TRP A 129 0.24 -11.86 4.65
N GLN A 130 0.28 -10.76 3.96
CA GLN A 130 -0.11 -10.66 2.55
C GLN A 130 1.11 -10.42 1.68
N ALA A 131 1.32 -11.30 0.71
CA ALA A 131 2.36 -11.18 -0.31
C ALA A 131 1.78 -10.41 -1.50
N VAL A 132 2.30 -9.23 -1.78
CA VAL A 132 1.78 -8.34 -2.82
C VAL A 132 2.88 -7.84 -3.75
N LEU A 133 2.51 -7.55 -5.01
CA LEU A 133 3.32 -6.78 -5.94
C LEU A 133 2.77 -5.36 -6.05
N ILE A 134 3.66 -4.39 -6.02
CA ILE A 134 3.31 -2.97 -6.13
C ILE A 134 3.85 -2.42 -7.45
N GLU A 135 3.08 -1.53 -8.07
CA GLU A 135 3.52 -0.76 -9.23
C GLU A 135 4.66 0.18 -8.85
N ASP A 136 5.81 0.05 -9.53
CA ASP A 136 7.02 0.82 -9.23
C ASP A 136 6.97 2.25 -9.79
N ILE A 137 6.22 2.42 -10.88
CA ILE A 137 6.13 3.71 -11.56
C ILE A 137 5.06 4.56 -10.89
N PRO A 138 5.42 5.69 -10.29
CA PRO A 138 4.42 6.55 -9.65
C PRO A 138 3.38 7.06 -10.64
N ILE A 139 2.12 7.12 -10.22
CA ILE A 139 1.07 7.77 -11.01
C ILE A 139 1.34 9.27 -11.04
N PRO A 140 1.49 9.89 -12.23
CA PRO A 140 1.81 11.31 -12.30
C PRO A 140 0.65 12.17 -11.75
N ARG A 141 0.96 13.20 -10.98
CA ARG A 141 -0.04 14.17 -10.49
C ARG A 141 -0.75 14.91 -11.62
N ALA A 142 -0.06 15.12 -12.72
CA ALA A 142 -0.59 15.72 -13.93
C ALA A 142 0.03 15.03 -15.14
N GLY A 143 -0.76 14.86 -16.18
CA GLY A 143 -0.33 14.20 -17.40
C GLY A 143 -1.01 12.86 -17.61
N VAL A 144 -0.50 12.09 -18.54
CA VAL A 144 -1.04 10.81 -18.99
C VAL A 144 -0.18 9.70 -18.39
N GLY A 145 -0.85 8.70 -17.82
CA GLY A 145 -0.18 7.48 -17.34
C GLY A 145 0.50 6.71 -18.48
N ALA A 146 1.57 6.00 -18.16
CA ALA A 146 2.24 5.11 -19.10
C ALA A 146 1.36 3.94 -19.51
N THR A 147 1.58 3.42 -20.72
CA THR A 147 1.02 2.13 -21.15
C THR A 147 2.15 1.11 -21.16
N LEU A 148 2.01 0.06 -20.37
CA LEU A 148 3.02 -0.96 -20.14
C LEU A 148 2.46 -2.35 -20.45
N GLY A 149 3.36 -3.30 -20.71
CA GLY A 149 3.02 -4.66 -21.10
C GLY A 149 2.93 -4.81 -22.63
N THR A 150 3.58 -5.84 -23.16
CA THR A 150 3.64 -6.09 -24.61
C THR A 150 2.49 -6.96 -25.11
N LYS A 151 2.17 -8.03 -24.37
CA LYS A 151 1.12 -8.98 -24.74
C LYS A 151 -0.25 -8.56 -24.25
N LYS A 152 -0.32 -8.02 -23.03
CA LYS A 152 -1.54 -7.49 -22.42
C LYS A 152 -1.24 -6.03 -22.01
N PRO A 153 -1.40 -5.05 -22.88
CA PRO A 153 -1.15 -3.66 -22.54
C PRO A 153 -2.09 -3.19 -21.42
N ARG A 154 -1.53 -2.51 -20.43
CA ARG A 154 -2.26 -1.89 -19.34
C ARG A 154 -1.91 -0.41 -19.30
N LYS A 155 -2.91 0.43 -19.31
CA LYS A 155 -2.74 1.85 -19.09
C LYS A 155 -2.68 2.13 -17.59
N GLN A 156 -1.63 2.83 -17.15
CA GLN A 156 -1.50 3.29 -15.78
C GLN A 156 -2.71 4.16 -15.40
N LEU A 157 -3.19 4.07 -14.18
CA LEU A 157 -4.25 4.94 -13.68
C LEU A 157 -3.78 6.40 -13.71
N GLU A 158 -4.65 7.30 -14.12
CA GLU A 158 -4.35 8.73 -14.18
C GLU A 158 -4.85 9.44 -12.93
N ALA A 159 -4.10 10.44 -12.46
CA ALA A 159 -4.52 11.28 -11.33
C ALA A 159 -5.83 12.05 -11.60
N LYS A 160 -6.36 12.71 -10.58
CA LYS A 160 -7.53 13.62 -10.62
C LYS A 160 -8.89 12.96 -10.85
N LYS A 161 -9.03 11.69 -10.58
CA LYS A 161 -10.34 11.03 -10.54
C LYS A 161 -10.82 10.90 -9.09
N SER A 162 -12.12 10.78 -8.89
CA SER A 162 -12.67 10.44 -7.57
C SER A 162 -12.36 8.98 -7.21
N PRO A 163 -12.33 8.62 -5.92
CA PRO A 163 -12.17 7.23 -5.50
C PRO A 163 -13.16 6.28 -6.21
N ASN A 164 -14.42 6.68 -6.32
CA ASN A 164 -15.46 5.91 -6.99
C ASN A 164 -15.13 5.67 -8.47
N ALA A 165 -14.61 6.68 -9.17
CA ALA A 165 -14.22 6.53 -10.57
C ALA A 165 -13.04 5.58 -10.74
N TYR A 166 -12.10 5.53 -9.78
CA TYR A 166 -11.03 4.53 -9.78
C TYR A 166 -11.55 3.12 -9.54
N LEU A 167 -12.47 2.93 -8.59
CA LEU A 167 -13.08 1.62 -8.33
C LEU A 167 -13.83 1.09 -9.56
N GLU A 168 -14.51 1.97 -10.32
CA GLU A 168 -15.13 1.58 -11.58
C GLU A 168 -14.08 1.19 -12.66
N LEU A 169 -12.99 1.94 -12.76
CA LEU A 169 -11.90 1.62 -13.70
C LEU A 169 -11.26 0.27 -13.38
N LEU A 170 -11.07 -0.07 -12.12
CA LEU A 170 -10.49 -1.35 -11.70
C LEU A 170 -11.33 -2.58 -12.09
N LYS A 171 -12.56 -2.39 -12.55
CA LYS A 171 -13.41 -3.46 -13.12
C LYS A 171 -13.06 -3.81 -14.58
N ASP A 172 -12.31 -2.96 -15.28
CA ASP A 172 -11.86 -3.23 -16.65
C ASP A 172 -10.86 -4.40 -16.67
N PRO A 173 -10.97 -5.34 -17.62
CA PRO A 173 -10.10 -6.52 -17.70
C PRO A 173 -8.59 -6.22 -17.75
N GLN A 174 -8.16 -5.05 -18.20
CA GLN A 174 -6.75 -4.68 -18.18
C GLN A 174 -6.17 -4.59 -16.75
N TYR A 175 -7.05 -4.37 -15.75
CA TYR A 175 -6.69 -4.27 -14.33
C TYR A 175 -6.98 -5.57 -13.56
N GLU A 176 -7.17 -6.70 -14.26
CA GLU A 176 -7.38 -8.00 -13.64
C GLU A 176 -6.32 -8.28 -12.54
N GLY A 177 -6.77 -8.69 -11.36
CA GLY A 177 -5.91 -8.98 -10.20
C GLY A 177 -5.36 -7.74 -9.49
N GLU A 178 -5.76 -6.53 -9.89
CA GLU A 178 -5.38 -5.30 -9.19
C GLU A 178 -6.43 -4.90 -8.16
N GLU A 179 -5.93 -4.43 -7.03
CA GLU A 179 -6.73 -3.89 -5.94
C GLU A 179 -6.12 -2.57 -5.47
N GLY A 180 -6.93 -1.73 -4.86
CA GLY A 180 -6.43 -0.51 -4.26
C GLY A 180 -5.58 -0.78 -3.01
N LEU A 181 -4.71 0.17 -2.66
CA LEU A 181 -3.95 0.12 -1.42
C LEU A 181 -4.89 0.10 -0.22
N THR A 182 -4.60 -0.74 0.77
CA THR A 182 -5.17 -0.63 2.11
C THR A 182 -4.32 0.28 2.99
N PRO A 183 -4.85 0.80 4.10
CA PRO A 183 -4.06 1.58 5.05
C PRO A 183 -2.81 0.85 5.55
N GLU A 184 -2.93 -0.45 5.84
CA GLU A 184 -1.81 -1.28 6.30
C GLU A 184 -0.73 -1.42 5.23
N LEU A 185 -1.15 -1.65 3.97
CA LEU A 185 -0.23 -1.74 2.86
C LEU A 185 0.48 -0.41 2.62
N TRP A 186 -0.25 0.70 2.65
CA TRP A 186 0.34 2.02 2.49
C TRP A 186 1.36 2.34 3.59
N LEU A 187 0.99 2.13 4.87
CA LEU A 187 1.87 2.37 6.02
C LEU A 187 3.13 1.51 5.95
N TYR A 188 2.99 0.23 5.59
CA TYR A 188 4.13 -0.67 5.49
C TYR A 188 5.03 -0.34 4.30
N LYS A 189 4.46 0.00 3.14
CA LYS A 189 5.21 0.51 1.98
C LYS A 189 5.99 1.78 2.33
N ALA A 190 5.33 2.73 3.00
CA ALA A 190 5.94 3.99 3.42
C ALA A 190 7.09 3.76 4.41
N LEU A 191 6.91 2.87 5.39
CA LEU A 191 7.95 2.48 6.33
C LEU A 191 9.14 1.82 5.62
N THR A 192 8.89 0.86 4.74
CA THR A 192 9.94 0.16 3.98
C THR A 192 10.76 1.15 3.13
N ARG A 193 10.08 2.06 2.43
CA ARG A 193 10.75 3.08 1.63
C ARG A 193 11.60 4.03 2.49
N LEU A 194 11.07 4.43 3.64
CA LEU A 194 11.80 5.27 4.58
C LEU A 194 13.07 4.58 5.09
N GLU A 195 12.97 3.32 5.51
CA GLU A 195 14.11 2.55 6.05
C GLU A 195 15.17 2.21 4.98
N GLU A 196 14.76 1.94 3.73
CA GLU A 196 15.68 1.55 2.67
C GLU A 196 16.26 2.74 1.90
N GLN A 197 15.49 3.81 1.72
CA GLN A 197 15.82 4.91 0.82
C GLN A 197 15.91 6.27 1.52
N ASN A 198 15.56 6.35 2.81
CA ASN A 198 15.41 7.61 3.55
C ASN A 198 14.36 8.56 2.94
N GLN A 199 13.39 8.04 2.19
CA GLN A 199 12.40 8.83 1.48
C GLN A 199 11.00 8.66 2.05
N VAL A 200 10.26 9.76 2.16
CA VAL A 200 8.84 9.72 2.46
C VAL A 200 8.04 9.28 1.23
N THR A 201 6.98 8.52 1.46
CA THR A 201 5.97 8.24 0.45
C THR A 201 4.94 9.36 0.52
N ASP A 202 4.53 9.85 -0.63
CA ASP A 202 3.60 10.97 -0.81
C ASP A 202 4.16 12.33 -0.36
N ASP A 203 4.21 13.25 -1.29
CA ASP A 203 4.69 14.60 -1.06
C ASP A 203 3.52 15.60 -0.97
N TRP A 204 3.19 15.99 0.26
CA TRP A 204 2.16 16.98 0.56
C TRP A 204 2.46 18.38 0.02
N GLN A 205 3.72 18.70 -0.24
CA GLN A 205 4.12 20.02 -0.73
C GLN A 205 3.95 20.20 -2.25
N GLY A 206 3.38 19.24 -2.93
CA GLY A 206 2.81 19.47 -4.24
C GLY A 206 3.67 19.08 -5.44
N LYS A 207 4.85 18.48 -5.25
CA LYS A 207 5.75 18.11 -6.35
C LYS A 207 5.84 16.59 -6.60
N GLY A 208 5.60 15.77 -5.58
CA GLY A 208 5.69 14.32 -5.66
C GLY A 208 4.36 13.62 -5.92
N SER A 209 4.38 12.30 -5.88
CA SER A 209 3.19 11.45 -6.01
C SER A 209 2.23 11.60 -4.82
N ILE A 210 1.00 11.18 -5.01
CA ILE A 210 0.01 10.97 -3.94
C ILE A 210 -0.59 9.59 -4.11
N SER A 211 -0.90 8.93 -3.00
CA SER A 211 -1.56 7.62 -2.98
C SER A 211 -3.04 7.76 -2.63
N TYR A 212 -3.88 6.92 -3.26
CA TYR A 212 -5.27 6.72 -2.86
C TYR A 212 -5.41 5.32 -2.27
N ASN A 213 -5.93 5.23 -1.05
CA ASN A 213 -6.17 3.95 -0.38
C ASN A 213 -7.54 3.39 -0.81
N LEU A 214 -7.61 2.92 -2.05
CA LEU A 214 -8.84 2.41 -2.66
C LEU A 214 -9.21 0.99 -2.22
N GLY A 215 -8.32 0.29 -1.51
CA GLY A 215 -8.55 -1.07 -1.00
C GLY A 215 -9.37 -1.11 0.29
N ALA A 216 -9.71 0.04 0.85
CA ALA A 216 -10.52 0.15 2.05
C ALA A 216 -11.31 1.46 2.07
N TYR A 217 -12.40 1.49 2.85
CA TYR A 217 -13.14 2.72 3.10
C TYR A 217 -13.68 2.74 4.54
N PHE A 218 -14.00 3.93 5.01
CA PHE A 218 -14.73 4.17 6.25
C PHE A 218 -16.21 4.37 5.90
N PRO A 219 -17.12 3.58 6.52
CA PRO A 219 -18.56 3.74 6.29
C PRO A 219 -19.13 5.06 6.81
#